data_7eeb6cab1d3462772cf3018a56047a7b
#
_entry.id   7eeb6cab1d3462772cf3018a56047a7b
#
_cell.length_a   1.000
_cell.length_b   1.000
_cell.length_c   1.000
_cell.angle_alpha   90.00
_cell.angle_beta   90.00
_cell.angle_gamma   90.00
#
_symmetry.space_group_name_H-M   'P 1'
#
loop_
_entity.id
_entity.type
_entity.pdbx_description
1 polymer ?
#
loop_
_entity_poly.entity_id
_entity_poly.type
_entity_poly.pdbx_seq_one_letter_code
_entity_poly.pdbx_strand_id
1 'polypeptide(L)'
;MRTNLIILVSGLLSLGIYFFVPAEENTLKGLAILTFIAILWFTEALPLAVTALLVPILVVTAGVMDVKSALSHFANPVIFLFLGGFALAATLHKHNIDEYIAGYIMNAAGKKPIYAILGLFGATSLLSMWISNTATTAIMLPVALGLISKLKTESPATDAFILLGVAYSANIAGVGTLIGSPPNAITAADLNLDFRDWLFVGLPLAAILIPAMVGVLYFVLRPKLPKVEVSQIAEIKGLVDRRSGYRVGLIFAVVVFLWIFSGPISSWIGIDKEFDSLVAVLGIVLLVYFRTIEWKEISRFTDWGVLLLFGGGLALSAMLSETGASQFLADIVKNHLSGHGVFVLVLGSVLLAILITEFASNTASAAIMVPIFLALGQDTGQFPPEALALAVGIASSMGFMLPVGTPPNALIYGTGLVEQRTMIKAGLVLNIVVGIVITVVAYFFF
;
A
#
# COMPACT_ATOMS: atom_id res chain seq x y z
N MET A 1 -10.75 28.77 6.00
CA MET A 1 -12.14 28.81 5.56
C MET A 1 -12.61 27.49 4.94
N ARG A 2 -11.89 26.94 3.95
CA ARG A 2 -12.27 25.68 3.26
C ARG A 2 -12.35 24.47 4.20
N THR A 3 -11.36 24.28 5.09
CA THR A 3 -11.32 23.17 6.08
C THR A 3 -12.52 23.20 7.03
N ASN A 4 -12.82 24.36 7.63
CA ASN A 4 -13.96 24.48 8.56
C ASN A 4 -15.30 24.19 7.87
N LEU A 5 -15.44 24.60 6.59
CA LEU A 5 -16.63 24.28 5.82
C LEU A 5 -16.77 22.78 5.58
N ILE A 6 -15.67 22.09 5.24
CA ILE A 6 -15.70 20.63 5.04
C ILE A 6 -16.08 19.92 6.34
N ILE A 7 -15.49 20.30 7.47
CA ILE A 7 -15.80 19.72 8.79
C ILE A 7 -17.29 19.95 9.12
N LEU A 8 -17.80 21.15 8.88
CA LEU A 8 -19.22 21.45 9.12
C LEU A 8 -20.13 20.59 8.22
N VAL A 9 -19.84 20.53 6.93
CA VAL A 9 -20.62 19.73 5.96
C VAL A 9 -20.58 18.25 6.30
N SER A 10 -19.40 17.70 6.65
CA SER A 10 -19.28 16.30 7.07
C SER A 10 -20.07 16.02 8.35
N GLY A 11 -20.07 16.95 9.32
CA GLY A 11 -20.90 16.84 10.52
C GLY A 11 -22.41 16.88 10.21
N LEU A 12 -22.85 17.78 9.33
CA LEU A 12 -24.24 17.84 8.92
C LEU A 12 -24.69 16.58 8.16
N LEU A 13 -23.84 16.04 7.27
CA LEU A 13 -24.14 14.79 6.56
C LEU A 13 -24.19 13.60 7.53
N SER A 14 -23.26 13.53 8.48
CA SER A 14 -23.25 12.52 9.53
C SER A 14 -24.53 12.56 10.38
N LEU A 15 -24.97 13.75 10.79
CA LEU A 15 -26.26 13.94 11.48
C LEU A 15 -27.45 13.57 10.57
N GLY A 16 -27.38 13.91 9.28
CA GLY A 16 -28.38 13.50 8.31
C GLY A 16 -28.54 11.97 8.23
N ILE A 17 -27.41 11.24 8.17
CA ILE A 17 -27.42 9.77 8.22
C ILE A 17 -28.10 9.28 9.50
N TYR A 18 -27.71 9.83 10.65
CA TYR A 18 -28.24 9.42 11.95
C TYR A 18 -29.77 9.61 12.07
N PHE A 19 -30.34 10.67 11.51
CA PHE A 19 -31.76 10.99 11.66
C PHE A 19 -32.65 10.47 10.55
N PHE A 20 -32.13 10.21 9.34
CA PHE A 20 -32.96 9.91 8.16
C PHE A 20 -32.78 8.52 7.59
N VAL A 21 -31.72 7.78 7.97
CA VAL A 21 -31.51 6.40 7.48
C VAL A 21 -32.37 5.44 8.33
N PRO A 22 -33.15 4.54 7.75
CA PRO A 22 -33.95 3.55 8.49
C PRO A 22 -33.04 2.35 8.90
N ALA A 23 -32.41 2.43 10.06
CA ALA A 23 -31.59 1.37 10.62
C ALA A 23 -31.66 1.37 12.16
N GLU A 24 -31.09 0.35 12.81
CA GLU A 24 -30.98 0.27 14.26
C GLU A 24 -30.09 1.37 14.82
N GLU A 25 -30.32 1.80 16.07
CA GLU A 25 -29.56 2.91 16.69
C GLU A 25 -28.06 2.72 16.67
N ASN A 26 -27.55 1.52 16.96
CA ASN A 26 -26.12 1.24 16.92
C ASN A 26 -25.57 1.34 15.51
N THR A 27 -26.29 0.80 14.52
CA THR A 27 -25.91 0.89 13.10
C THR A 27 -25.89 2.35 12.66
N LEU A 28 -26.86 3.17 13.08
CA LEU A 28 -26.87 4.60 12.77
C LEU A 28 -25.68 5.34 13.37
N LYS A 29 -25.27 5.02 14.60
CA LYS A 29 -24.04 5.55 15.22
C LYS A 29 -22.80 5.17 14.37
N GLY A 30 -22.69 3.91 13.97
CA GLY A 30 -21.59 3.42 13.12
C GLY A 30 -21.53 4.11 11.78
N LEU A 31 -22.67 4.21 11.08
CA LEU A 31 -22.76 4.88 9.77
C LEU A 31 -22.47 6.38 9.86
N ALA A 32 -22.93 7.05 10.91
CA ALA A 32 -22.68 8.48 11.13
C ALA A 32 -21.18 8.74 11.37
N ILE A 33 -20.53 7.95 12.23
CA ILE A 33 -19.08 8.05 12.48
C ILE A 33 -18.31 7.74 11.20
N LEU A 34 -18.65 6.66 10.49
CA LEU A 34 -18.01 6.30 9.22
C LEU A 34 -18.10 7.46 8.22
N THR A 35 -19.30 8.04 8.03
CA THR A 35 -19.52 9.13 7.08
C THR A 35 -18.65 10.34 7.43
N PHE A 36 -18.57 10.71 8.70
CA PHE A 36 -17.74 11.82 9.16
C PHE A 36 -16.26 11.56 8.88
N ILE A 37 -15.75 10.43 9.32
CA ILE A 37 -14.33 10.05 9.16
C ILE A 37 -13.96 9.87 7.69
N ALA A 38 -14.80 9.21 6.88
CA ALA A 38 -14.57 8.98 5.46
C ALA A 38 -14.45 10.30 4.69
N ILE A 39 -15.34 11.27 4.92
CA ILE A 39 -15.28 12.58 4.26
C ILE A 39 -13.98 13.30 4.67
N LEU A 40 -13.59 13.28 5.95
CA LEU A 40 -12.34 13.91 6.39
C LEU A 40 -11.11 13.24 5.78
N TRP A 41 -11.08 11.90 5.66
CA TRP A 41 -9.98 11.18 5.01
C TRP A 41 -9.93 11.44 3.50
N PHE A 42 -11.07 11.40 2.81
CA PHE A 42 -11.11 11.60 1.35
C PHE A 42 -10.81 13.04 0.94
N THR A 43 -11.16 14.00 1.77
CA THR A 43 -10.89 15.42 1.49
C THR A 43 -9.56 15.92 2.04
N GLU A 44 -8.90 15.11 2.89
CA GLU A 44 -7.71 15.50 3.66
C GLU A 44 -7.89 16.85 4.38
N ALA A 45 -9.14 17.11 4.85
CA ALA A 45 -9.47 18.35 5.54
C ALA A 45 -8.67 18.52 6.84
N LEU A 46 -8.29 17.42 7.46
CA LEU A 46 -7.30 17.30 8.53
C LEU A 46 -6.22 16.32 8.09
N PRO A 47 -5.00 16.38 8.65
CA PRO A 47 -3.99 15.35 8.45
C PRO A 47 -4.57 13.97 8.75
N LEU A 48 -4.27 12.97 7.91
CA LEU A 48 -4.85 11.61 8.03
C LEU A 48 -4.67 11.02 9.44
N ALA A 49 -3.49 11.23 10.05
CA ALA A 49 -3.20 10.79 11.41
C ALA A 49 -4.09 11.48 12.47
N VAL A 50 -4.40 12.76 12.29
CA VAL A 50 -5.27 13.51 13.22
C VAL A 50 -6.71 13.01 13.10
N THR A 51 -7.18 12.75 11.88
CA THR A 51 -8.49 12.14 11.64
C THR A 51 -8.56 10.73 12.26
N ALA A 52 -7.47 9.95 12.17
CA ALA A 52 -7.38 8.64 12.81
C ALA A 52 -7.53 8.72 14.35
N LEU A 53 -6.95 9.75 14.98
CA LEU A 53 -7.09 10.00 16.41
C LEU A 53 -8.50 10.49 16.82
N LEU A 54 -9.32 10.98 15.88
CA LEU A 54 -10.73 11.30 16.16
C LEU A 54 -11.58 10.04 16.30
N VAL A 55 -11.20 8.92 15.67
CA VAL A 55 -11.99 7.69 15.72
C VAL A 55 -12.26 7.23 17.15
N PRO A 56 -11.25 6.99 18.03
CA PRO A 56 -11.51 6.56 19.39
C PRO A 56 -12.32 7.59 20.20
N ILE A 57 -12.16 8.89 19.95
CA ILE A 57 -12.96 9.92 20.61
C ILE A 57 -14.44 9.78 20.25
N LEU A 58 -14.75 9.65 18.95
CA LEU A 58 -16.12 9.53 18.47
C LEU A 58 -16.79 8.22 18.92
N VAL A 59 -16.04 7.11 18.85
CA VAL A 59 -16.55 5.78 19.23
C VAL A 59 -16.89 5.73 20.73
N VAL A 60 -16.03 6.31 21.57
CA VAL A 60 -16.27 6.36 23.02
C VAL A 60 -17.39 7.32 23.38
N THR A 61 -17.41 8.52 22.78
CA THR A 61 -18.48 9.51 23.05
C THR A 61 -19.84 9.08 22.57
N ALA A 62 -19.91 8.27 21.49
CA ALA A 62 -21.13 7.64 21.00
C ALA A 62 -21.59 6.44 21.85
N GLY A 63 -20.78 6.01 22.84
CA GLY A 63 -21.08 4.87 23.71
C GLY A 63 -21.02 3.51 23.00
N VAL A 64 -20.24 3.39 21.91
CA VAL A 64 -20.05 2.13 21.17
C VAL A 64 -18.97 1.28 21.83
N MET A 65 -17.84 1.87 22.22
CA MET A 65 -16.74 1.18 22.89
C MET A 65 -16.30 1.93 24.15
N ASP A 66 -15.66 1.24 25.08
CA ASP A 66 -14.94 1.89 26.18
C ASP A 66 -13.56 2.42 25.70
N VAL A 67 -12.97 3.33 26.51
CA VAL A 67 -11.69 3.99 26.20
C VAL A 67 -10.57 2.98 25.98
N LYS A 68 -10.50 1.93 26.80
CA LYS A 68 -9.43 0.93 26.73
C LYS A 68 -9.54 0.13 25.44
N SER A 69 -10.73 -0.32 25.09
CA SER A 69 -11.00 -1.04 23.85
C SER A 69 -10.65 -0.18 22.63
N ALA A 70 -11.18 1.05 22.56
CA ALA A 70 -10.94 1.95 21.43
C ALA A 70 -9.46 2.28 21.22
N LEU A 71 -8.68 2.47 22.30
CA LEU A 71 -7.25 2.80 22.22
C LEU A 71 -6.36 1.56 22.01
N SER A 72 -6.82 0.35 22.38
CA SER A 72 -6.01 -0.87 22.22
C SER A 72 -5.66 -1.18 20.77
N HIS A 73 -6.46 -0.72 19.81
CA HIS A 73 -6.20 -0.87 18.38
C HIS A 73 -4.92 -0.15 17.91
N PHE A 74 -4.48 0.89 18.63
CA PHE A 74 -3.21 1.59 18.39
C PHE A 74 -1.98 0.82 18.91
N ALA A 75 -2.18 -0.28 19.60
CA ALA A 75 -1.15 -1.22 20.04
C ALA A 75 -1.25 -2.57 19.30
N ASN A 76 -1.94 -2.63 18.15
CA ASN A 76 -2.00 -3.84 17.34
C ASN A 76 -0.60 -4.28 16.92
N PRO A 77 -0.26 -5.58 16.99
CA PRO A 77 1.05 -6.12 16.64
C PRO A 77 1.54 -5.72 15.24
N VAL A 78 0.65 -5.58 14.26
CA VAL A 78 1.00 -5.14 12.89
C VAL A 78 1.67 -3.77 12.86
N ILE A 79 1.36 -2.88 13.82
CA ILE A 79 1.96 -1.55 13.93
C ILE A 79 3.46 -1.69 14.28
N PHE A 80 3.81 -2.63 15.16
CA PHE A 80 5.20 -2.93 15.50
C PHE A 80 5.94 -3.63 14.38
N LEU A 81 5.26 -4.45 13.57
CA LEU A 81 5.82 -5.02 12.36
C LEU A 81 6.27 -3.92 11.39
N PHE A 82 5.41 -2.91 11.16
CA PHE A 82 5.74 -1.76 10.32
C PHE A 82 6.83 -0.87 10.91
N LEU A 83 6.82 -0.65 12.23
CA LEU A 83 7.90 0.07 12.89
C LEU A 83 9.26 -0.61 12.64
N GLY A 84 9.32 -1.95 12.71
CA GLY A 84 10.50 -2.73 12.34
C GLY A 84 10.87 -2.59 10.87
N GLY A 85 9.88 -2.60 9.98
CA GLY A 85 10.06 -2.34 8.55
C GLY A 85 10.68 -0.95 8.29
N PHE A 86 10.18 0.10 8.94
CA PHE A 86 10.76 1.45 8.86
C PHE A 86 12.20 1.50 9.40
N ALA A 87 12.51 0.79 10.49
CA ALA A 87 13.86 0.73 11.03
C ALA A 87 14.84 0.04 10.08
N LEU A 88 14.42 -1.06 9.44
CA LEU A 88 15.19 -1.75 8.41
C LEU A 88 15.42 -0.83 7.20
N ALA A 89 14.36 -0.21 6.67
CA ALA A 89 14.44 0.71 5.55
C ALA A 89 15.36 1.90 5.84
N ALA A 90 15.22 2.53 7.01
CA ALA A 90 16.10 3.62 7.46
C ALA A 90 17.58 3.20 7.49
N THR A 91 17.84 1.97 7.93
CA THR A 91 19.21 1.46 8.04
C THR A 91 19.80 1.11 6.68
N LEU A 92 19.02 0.51 5.77
CA LEU A 92 19.42 0.27 4.39
C LEU A 92 19.78 1.59 3.70
N HIS A 93 18.94 2.61 3.84
CA HIS A 93 19.16 3.93 3.26
C HIS A 93 20.40 4.63 3.86
N LYS A 94 20.56 4.63 5.19
CA LYS A 94 21.72 5.23 5.87
C LYS A 94 23.05 4.69 5.35
N HIS A 95 23.09 3.40 4.98
CA HIS A 95 24.30 2.73 4.50
C HIS A 95 24.40 2.67 2.97
N ASN A 96 23.53 3.34 2.21
CA ASN A 96 23.40 3.33 0.74
C ASN A 96 23.25 1.92 0.15
N ILE A 97 22.70 0.97 0.91
CA ILE A 97 22.50 -0.40 0.43
C ILE A 97 21.43 -0.45 -0.65
N ASP A 98 20.39 0.35 -0.52
CA ASP A 98 19.32 0.56 -1.50
C ASP A 98 19.87 1.08 -2.83
N GLU A 99 20.69 2.14 -2.81
CA GLU A 99 21.33 2.68 -4.02
C GLU A 99 22.35 1.71 -4.62
N TYR A 100 23.10 0.98 -3.78
CA TYR A 100 24.04 -0.04 -4.22
C TYR A 100 23.32 -1.18 -4.96
N ILE A 101 22.21 -1.71 -4.40
CA ILE A 101 21.39 -2.75 -5.02
C ILE A 101 20.82 -2.26 -6.35
N ALA A 102 20.24 -1.05 -6.36
CA ALA A 102 19.69 -0.44 -7.58
C ALA A 102 20.75 -0.32 -8.67
N GLY A 103 21.92 0.24 -8.34
CA GLY A 103 23.05 0.38 -9.27
C GLY A 103 23.55 -0.96 -9.80
N TYR A 104 23.63 -1.97 -8.95
CA TYR A 104 24.05 -3.32 -9.36
C TYR A 104 23.06 -3.94 -10.36
N ILE A 105 21.74 -3.91 -10.07
CA ILE A 105 20.71 -4.45 -10.95
C ILE A 105 20.70 -3.71 -12.29
N MET A 106 20.79 -2.39 -12.25
CA MET A 106 20.81 -1.55 -13.45
C MET A 106 22.00 -1.90 -14.35
N ASN A 107 23.18 -2.05 -13.79
CA ASN A 107 24.39 -2.37 -14.58
C ASN A 107 24.41 -3.82 -15.07
N ALA A 108 23.79 -4.75 -14.32
CA ALA A 108 23.64 -6.15 -14.72
C ALA A 108 22.59 -6.34 -15.83
N ALA A 109 21.62 -5.46 -15.95
CA ALA A 109 20.54 -5.57 -16.94
C ALA A 109 21.01 -5.48 -18.40
N GLY A 110 22.20 -4.89 -18.66
CA GLY A 110 22.81 -4.87 -19.99
C GLY A 110 22.65 -3.53 -20.72
N LYS A 111 23.36 -3.43 -21.85
CA LYS A 111 23.56 -2.15 -22.57
C LYS A 111 22.42 -1.73 -23.51
N LYS A 112 21.50 -2.62 -23.85
CA LYS A 112 20.36 -2.26 -24.73
C LYS A 112 19.34 -1.42 -23.95
N PRO A 113 18.78 -0.36 -24.56
CA PRO A 113 17.83 0.54 -23.90
C PRO A 113 16.67 -0.17 -23.19
N ILE A 114 16.06 -1.16 -23.82
CA ILE A 114 14.95 -1.90 -23.22
C ILE A 114 15.37 -2.65 -21.95
N TYR A 115 16.54 -3.28 -21.94
CA TYR A 115 17.01 -3.99 -20.75
C TYR A 115 17.39 -3.03 -19.63
N ALA A 116 17.94 -1.86 -19.96
CA ALA A 116 18.19 -0.80 -18.99
C ALA A 116 16.90 -0.30 -18.32
N ILE A 117 15.84 -0.11 -19.11
CA ILE A 117 14.52 0.30 -18.61
C ILE A 117 13.90 -0.82 -17.75
N LEU A 118 13.95 -2.07 -18.20
CA LEU A 118 13.46 -3.21 -17.42
C LEU A 118 14.26 -3.41 -16.13
N GLY A 119 15.58 -3.18 -16.17
CA GLY A 119 16.43 -3.16 -14.98
C GLY A 119 16.03 -2.06 -13.98
N LEU A 120 15.69 -0.86 -14.48
CA LEU A 120 15.16 0.24 -13.67
C LEU A 120 13.84 -0.18 -12.99
N PHE A 121 12.90 -0.77 -13.73
CA PHE A 121 11.63 -1.25 -13.17
C PHE A 121 11.84 -2.40 -12.16
N GLY A 122 12.74 -3.33 -12.47
CA GLY A 122 13.10 -4.42 -11.56
C GLY A 122 13.75 -3.93 -10.27
N ALA A 123 14.69 -2.98 -10.35
CA ALA A 123 15.30 -2.35 -9.18
C ALA A 123 14.25 -1.60 -8.33
N THR A 124 13.40 -0.81 -8.99
CA THR A 124 12.28 -0.12 -8.32
C THR A 124 11.36 -1.11 -7.62
N SER A 125 11.00 -2.19 -8.31
CA SER A 125 10.12 -3.23 -7.74
C SER A 125 10.74 -3.90 -6.52
N LEU A 126 12.02 -4.29 -6.60
CA LEU A 126 12.69 -4.95 -5.49
C LEU A 126 12.80 -4.03 -4.27
N LEU A 127 13.15 -2.77 -4.47
CA LEU A 127 13.26 -1.80 -3.38
C LEU A 127 11.91 -1.51 -2.73
N SER A 128 10.85 -1.35 -3.54
CA SER A 128 9.53 -0.97 -3.04
C SER A 128 8.84 -2.07 -2.22
N MET A 129 9.31 -3.29 -2.28
CA MET A 129 8.87 -4.36 -1.37
C MET A 129 9.34 -4.16 0.07
N TRP A 130 10.40 -3.38 0.29
CA TRP A 130 11.06 -3.23 1.60
C TRP A 130 11.10 -1.78 2.11
N ILE A 131 10.96 -0.82 1.20
CA ILE A 131 11.00 0.62 1.46
C ILE A 131 9.68 1.19 0.92
N SER A 132 9.17 2.27 1.53
CA SER A 132 7.92 2.88 1.06
C SER A 132 7.97 3.24 -0.44
N ASN A 133 6.85 3.11 -1.14
CA ASN A 133 6.72 3.40 -2.58
C ASN A 133 7.21 4.83 -2.91
N THR A 134 6.92 5.78 -2.02
CA THR A 134 7.35 7.18 -2.16
C THR A 134 8.86 7.33 -2.10
N ALA A 135 9.50 6.73 -1.08
CA ALA A 135 10.95 6.78 -0.92
C ALA A 135 11.66 6.07 -2.09
N THR A 136 11.17 4.91 -2.48
CA THR A 136 11.68 4.17 -3.64
C THR A 136 11.60 5.01 -4.91
N THR A 137 10.46 5.65 -5.17
CA THR A 137 10.29 6.51 -6.35
C THR A 137 11.23 7.71 -6.29
N ALA A 138 11.38 8.34 -5.12
CA ALA A 138 12.30 9.48 -4.95
C ALA A 138 13.77 9.10 -5.21
N ILE A 139 14.19 7.90 -4.82
CA ILE A 139 15.55 7.38 -5.09
C ILE A 139 15.72 7.05 -6.58
N MET A 140 14.70 6.45 -7.21
CA MET A 140 14.80 5.96 -8.58
C MET A 140 14.52 7.04 -9.63
N LEU A 141 13.86 8.15 -9.27
CA LEU A 141 13.55 9.25 -10.18
C LEU A 141 14.82 9.91 -10.77
N PRO A 142 15.85 10.29 -10.00
CA PRO A 142 17.11 10.79 -10.56
C PRO A 142 17.79 9.79 -11.52
N VAL A 143 17.70 8.48 -11.21
CA VAL A 143 18.24 7.40 -12.06
C VAL A 143 17.47 7.33 -13.37
N ALA A 144 16.14 7.43 -13.32
CA ALA A 144 15.28 7.47 -14.50
C ALA A 144 15.57 8.69 -15.40
N LEU A 145 15.69 9.88 -14.80
CA LEU A 145 16.05 11.11 -15.52
C LEU A 145 17.45 11.02 -16.15
N GLY A 146 18.41 10.45 -15.42
CA GLY A 146 19.74 10.16 -15.93
C GLY A 146 19.73 9.18 -17.11
N LEU A 147 18.88 8.16 -17.06
CA LEU A 147 18.68 7.22 -18.17
C LEU A 147 18.05 7.92 -19.40
N ILE A 148 17.01 8.73 -19.20
CA ILE A 148 16.38 9.53 -20.27
C ILE A 148 17.42 10.41 -20.97
N SER A 149 18.24 11.13 -20.19
CA SER A 149 19.31 11.99 -20.70
C SER A 149 20.35 11.19 -21.53
N LYS A 150 20.76 10.01 -21.05
CA LYS A 150 21.75 9.14 -21.75
C LYS A 150 21.17 8.54 -23.03
N LEU A 151 19.88 8.20 -23.02
CA LEU A 151 19.18 7.68 -24.19
C LEU A 151 18.95 8.78 -25.25
N LYS A 152 19.09 10.08 -24.90
CA LYS A 152 18.79 11.22 -25.77
C LYS A 152 17.43 11.05 -26.43
N THR A 153 16.42 10.69 -25.63
CA THR A 153 15.08 10.50 -26.16
C THR A 153 14.52 11.86 -26.60
N GLU A 154 13.98 11.93 -27.82
CA GLU A 154 13.22 13.09 -28.30
C GLU A 154 11.72 12.79 -28.29
N SER A 155 11.32 11.68 -27.64
CA SER A 155 9.94 11.19 -27.65
C SER A 155 9.32 11.32 -26.25
N PRO A 156 8.37 12.26 -26.05
CA PRO A 156 7.63 12.36 -24.79
C PRO A 156 6.96 11.04 -24.37
N ALA A 157 6.60 10.19 -25.33
CA ALA A 157 6.03 8.86 -25.06
C ALA A 157 7.05 7.91 -24.43
N THR A 158 8.33 8.02 -24.79
CA THR A 158 9.41 7.22 -24.19
C THR A 158 9.72 7.71 -22.78
N ASP A 159 9.75 9.00 -22.58
CA ASP A 159 9.96 9.60 -21.25
C ASP A 159 8.83 9.22 -20.30
N ALA A 160 7.57 9.33 -20.76
CA ALA A 160 6.41 8.89 -20.01
C ALA A 160 6.46 7.39 -19.70
N PHE A 161 6.89 6.53 -20.64
CA PHE A 161 7.04 5.09 -20.42
C PHE A 161 8.03 4.79 -19.28
N ILE A 162 9.18 5.47 -19.26
CA ILE A 162 10.21 5.29 -18.24
C ILE A 162 9.72 5.79 -16.89
N LEU A 163 9.18 7.01 -16.85
CA LEU A 163 8.78 7.67 -15.61
C LEU A 163 7.55 7.03 -14.98
N LEU A 164 6.48 6.80 -15.75
CA LEU A 164 5.29 6.08 -15.25
C LEU A 164 5.62 4.66 -14.85
N GLY A 165 6.51 3.99 -15.60
CA GLY A 165 6.98 2.66 -15.24
C GLY A 165 7.66 2.62 -13.87
N VAL A 166 8.41 3.65 -13.46
CA VAL A 166 8.98 3.75 -12.11
C VAL A 166 7.89 3.89 -11.05
N ALA A 167 6.95 4.85 -11.20
CA ALA A 167 5.88 5.04 -10.22
C ALA A 167 5.00 3.78 -10.08
N TYR A 168 4.62 3.20 -11.21
CA TYR A 168 3.72 2.04 -11.20
C TYR A 168 4.42 0.76 -10.73
N SER A 169 5.72 0.60 -11.06
CA SER A 169 6.52 -0.48 -10.47
C SER A 169 6.59 -0.38 -8.95
N ALA A 170 6.76 0.83 -8.41
CA ALA A 170 6.79 1.04 -6.97
C ALA A 170 5.43 0.69 -6.32
N ASN A 171 4.32 1.19 -6.88
CA ASN A 171 2.98 0.94 -6.34
C ASN A 171 2.60 -0.54 -6.39
N ILE A 172 2.84 -1.21 -7.53
CA ILE A 172 2.51 -2.64 -7.70
C ILE A 172 3.40 -3.51 -6.83
N ALA A 173 4.71 -3.27 -6.85
CA ALA A 173 5.65 -4.09 -6.08
C ALA A 173 5.49 -3.93 -4.57
N GLY A 174 5.00 -2.78 -4.08
CA GLY A 174 4.67 -2.58 -2.68
C GLY A 174 3.65 -3.59 -2.14
N VAL A 175 2.83 -4.21 -2.99
CA VAL A 175 1.93 -5.30 -2.60
C VAL A 175 2.68 -6.61 -2.33
N GLY A 176 3.88 -6.78 -2.88
CA GLY A 176 4.64 -8.03 -2.82
C GLY A 176 5.04 -8.49 -1.42
N THR A 177 5.16 -7.58 -0.45
CA THR A 177 5.38 -7.91 0.96
C THR A 177 4.41 -7.16 1.86
N LEU A 178 4.21 -7.66 3.06
CA LEU A 178 3.29 -7.06 4.01
C LEU A 178 3.72 -5.62 4.38
N ILE A 179 4.99 -5.35 4.53
CA ILE A 179 5.53 -4.04 4.90
C ILE A 179 5.72 -3.06 3.73
N GLY A 180 5.55 -3.51 2.49
CA GLY A 180 5.79 -2.69 1.30
C GLY A 180 4.75 -1.59 1.07
N SER A 181 3.52 -1.76 1.57
CA SER A 181 2.46 -0.75 1.43
C SER A 181 1.53 -0.73 2.64
N PRO A 182 1.12 0.46 3.12
CA PRO A 182 0.20 0.59 4.26
C PRO A 182 -1.14 -0.17 4.15
N PRO A 183 -1.84 -0.20 3.00
CA PRO A 183 -3.06 -1.00 2.83
C PRO A 183 -2.89 -2.47 3.15
N ASN A 184 -1.71 -3.04 2.89
CA ASN A 184 -1.40 -4.44 3.17
C ASN A 184 -1.53 -4.74 4.66
N ALA A 185 -1.02 -3.83 5.52
CA ALA A 185 -1.07 -3.98 6.97
C ALA A 185 -2.49 -3.99 7.51
N ILE A 186 -3.33 -3.07 7.05
CA ILE A 186 -4.73 -2.97 7.46
C ILE A 186 -5.45 -4.26 7.04
N THR A 187 -5.30 -4.64 5.78
CA THR A 187 -5.92 -5.87 5.25
C THR A 187 -5.45 -7.11 6.00
N ALA A 188 -4.15 -7.24 6.24
CA ALA A 188 -3.60 -8.38 6.96
C ALA A 188 -4.07 -8.43 8.42
N ALA A 189 -4.17 -7.28 9.09
CA ALA A 189 -4.66 -7.21 10.47
C ALA A 189 -6.15 -7.60 10.58
N ASP A 190 -7.01 -7.11 9.66
CA ASP A 190 -8.43 -7.46 9.63
C ASP A 190 -8.66 -8.94 9.29
N LEU A 191 -7.75 -9.55 8.50
CA LEU A 191 -7.83 -10.95 8.08
C LEU A 191 -6.97 -11.89 8.94
N ASN A 192 -6.26 -11.39 9.94
CA ASN A 192 -5.32 -12.14 10.78
C ASN A 192 -4.24 -12.89 9.98
N LEU A 193 -3.74 -12.27 8.90
CA LEU A 193 -2.66 -12.81 8.08
C LEU A 193 -1.29 -12.39 8.64
N ASP A 194 -0.37 -13.34 8.70
CA ASP A 194 1.02 -13.07 9.05
C ASP A 194 1.85 -12.62 7.83
N PHE A 195 3.13 -12.30 8.04
CA PHE A 195 4.04 -11.88 6.97
C PHE A 195 4.19 -12.96 5.88
N ARG A 196 4.24 -14.21 6.28
CA ARG A 196 4.37 -15.35 5.37
C ARG A 196 3.12 -15.54 4.53
N ASP A 197 1.93 -15.50 5.17
CA ASP A 197 0.65 -15.65 4.47
C ASP A 197 0.50 -14.57 3.40
N TRP A 198 0.83 -13.33 3.75
CA TRP A 198 0.85 -12.23 2.79
C TRP A 198 1.83 -12.46 1.65
N LEU A 199 3.04 -12.96 1.94
CA LEU A 199 4.06 -13.18 0.93
C LEU A 199 3.61 -14.18 -0.15
N PHE A 200 2.89 -15.23 0.24
CA PHE A 200 2.35 -16.23 -0.70
C PHE A 200 1.29 -15.67 -1.64
N VAL A 201 0.63 -14.59 -1.29
CA VAL A 201 -0.36 -13.91 -2.12
C VAL A 201 0.27 -12.74 -2.88
N GLY A 202 0.92 -11.85 -2.15
CA GLY A 202 1.42 -10.57 -2.67
C GLY A 202 2.55 -10.73 -3.68
N LEU A 203 3.51 -11.61 -3.39
CA LEU A 203 4.67 -11.79 -4.27
C LEU A 203 4.31 -12.38 -5.64
N PRO A 204 3.52 -13.49 -5.75
CA PRO A 204 3.06 -14.00 -7.02
C PRO A 204 2.21 -12.99 -7.79
N LEU A 205 1.33 -12.27 -7.10
CA LEU A 205 0.50 -11.25 -7.74
C LEU A 205 1.34 -10.10 -8.30
N ALA A 206 2.29 -9.58 -7.53
CA ALA A 206 3.23 -8.56 -8.01
C ALA A 206 4.04 -9.07 -9.21
N ALA A 207 4.49 -10.34 -9.20
CA ALA A 207 5.22 -10.95 -10.30
C ALA A 207 4.38 -11.07 -11.61
N ILE A 208 3.05 -11.17 -11.50
CA ILE A 208 2.13 -11.15 -12.65
C ILE A 208 1.84 -9.70 -13.07
N LEU A 209 1.59 -8.81 -12.13
CA LEU A 209 1.15 -7.44 -12.41
C LEU A 209 2.28 -6.57 -12.98
N ILE A 210 3.55 -6.77 -12.59
CA ILE A 210 4.68 -5.99 -13.12
C ILE A 210 4.86 -6.20 -14.64
N PRO A 211 4.94 -7.42 -15.18
CA PRO A 211 4.96 -7.64 -16.61
C PRO A 211 3.71 -7.12 -17.34
N ALA A 212 2.53 -7.29 -16.73
CA ALA A 212 1.28 -6.75 -17.27
C ALA A 212 1.33 -5.22 -17.40
N MET A 213 1.82 -4.53 -16.37
CA MET A 213 2.04 -3.09 -16.37
C MET A 213 3.01 -2.66 -17.48
N VAL A 214 4.15 -3.34 -17.62
CA VAL A 214 5.12 -3.07 -18.69
C VAL A 214 4.45 -3.21 -20.06
N GLY A 215 3.68 -4.29 -20.27
CA GLY A 215 2.92 -4.54 -21.49
C GLY A 215 1.91 -3.41 -21.76
N VAL A 216 1.09 -3.05 -20.79
CA VAL A 216 0.09 -1.98 -20.94
C VAL A 216 0.76 -0.66 -21.29
N LEU A 217 1.80 -0.26 -20.56
CA LEU A 217 2.53 0.98 -20.84
C LEU A 217 3.15 0.96 -22.25
N TYR A 218 3.75 -0.16 -22.64
CA TYR A 218 4.35 -0.30 -23.98
C TYR A 218 3.32 -0.16 -25.09
N PHE A 219 2.16 -0.83 -24.98
CA PHE A 219 1.12 -0.80 -26.01
C PHE A 219 0.36 0.53 -26.05
N VAL A 220 0.12 1.16 -24.91
CA VAL A 220 -0.61 2.43 -24.82
C VAL A 220 0.25 3.61 -25.24
N LEU A 221 1.50 3.67 -24.77
CA LEU A 221 2.40 4.81 -25.00
C LEU A 221 3.22 4.67 -26.28
N ARG A 222 3.48 3.44 -26.75
CA ARG A 222 4.26 3.11 -27.95
C ARG A 222 5.64 3.81 -27.94
N PRO A 223 6.49 3.57 -26.94
CA PRO A 223 7.77 4.25 -26.80
C PRO A 223 8.67 3.97 -28.02
N LYS A 224 9.37 5.00 -28.48
CA LYS A 224 10.36 4.88 -29.56
C LYS A 224 11.74 4.74 -28.92
N LEU A 225 12.20 3.51 -28.75
CA LEU A 225 13.51 3.24 -28.14
C LEU A 225 14.63 3.49 -29.14
N PRO A 226 15.62 4.32 -28.78
CA PRO A 226 16.77 4.58 -29.66
C PRO A 226 17.65 3.33 -29.79
N LYS A 227 18.35 3.19 -30.93
CA LYS A 227 19.30 2.10 -31.17
C LYS A 227 20.72 2.44 -30.67
N VAL A 228 20.81 3.04 -29.48
CA VAL A 228 22.09 3.46 -28.86
C VAL A 228 22.42 2.49 -27.74
N GLU A 229 23.67 2.08 -27.61
CA GLU A 229 24.13 1.36 -26.43
C GLU A 229 24.30 2.32 -25.26
N VAL A 230 23.75 1.97 -24.10
CA VAL A 230 23.89 2.73 -22.87
C VAL A 230 25.18 2.26 -22.16
N SER A 231 26.19 3.11 -22.15
CA SER A 231 27.39 2.87 -21.35
C SER A 231 27.14 3.30 -19.92
N GLN A 232 27.40 2.45 -18.93
CA GLN A 232 27.21 2.69 -17.48
C GLN A 232 25.88 3.38 -17.16
N ILE A 233 24.86 2.60 -16.81
CA ILE A 233 23.48 3.09 -16.65
C ILE A 233 23.34 3.87 -15.34
N ALA A 234 23.93 3.38 -14.26
CA ALA A 234 23.96 4.01 -12.95
C ALA A 234 25.37 4.03 -12.38
N GLU A 235 25.71 5.12 -11.69
CA GLU A 235 26.87 5.16 -10.84
C GLU A 235 26.58 4.31 -9.59
N ILE A 236 27.36 3.24 -9.38
CA ILE A 236 27.20 2.43 -8.17
C ILE A 236 27.84 3.23 -7.04
N LYS A 237 27.01 3.90 -6.24
CA LYS A 237 27.49 4.46 -4.98
C LYS A 237 27.97 3.32 -4.10
N GLY A 238 29.22 3.38 -3.65
CA GLY A 238 29.77 2.41 -2.71
C GLY A 238 29.05 2.44 -1.38
N LEU A 239 29.06 1.33 -0.65
CA LEU A 239 28.59 1.30 0.74
C LEU A 239 29.37 2.35 1.54
N VAL A 240 28.67 3.09 2.42
CA VAL A 240 29.27 4.12 3.29
C VAL A 240 30.42 3.52 4.12
N ASP A 241 30.18 2.33 4.70
CA ASP A 241 31.19 1.50 5.36
C ASP A 241 30.88 0.04 5.09
N ARG A 242 31.85 -0.68 4.47
CA ARG A 242 31.67 -2.10 4.14
C ARG A 242 31.34 -2.95 5.36
N ARG A 243 32.00 -2.70 6.50
CA ARG A 243 31.81 -3.51 7.71
C ARG A 243 30.41 -3.32 8.30
N SER A 244 29.94 -2.09 8.34
CA SER A 244 28.58 -1.77 8.79
C SER A 244 27.55 -2.26 7.76
N GLY A 245 27.80 -2.13 6.46
CA GLY A 245 26.92 -2.65 5.42
C GLY A 245 26.74 -4.17 5.51
N TYR A 246 27.78 -4.94 5.76
CA TYR A 246 27.68 -6.40 5.99
C TYR A 246 26.85 -6.73 7.24
N ARG A 247 27.02 -5.99 8.34
CA ARG A 247 26.20 -6.18 9.56
C ARG A 247 24.72 -5.92 9.29
N VAL A 248 24.42 -4.83 8.60
CA VAL A 248 23.04 -4.49 8.21
C VAL A 248 22.46 -5.57 7.31
N GLY A 249 23.19 -5.99 6.28
CA GLY A 249 22.76 -7.06 5.38
C GLY A 249 22.51 -8.38 6.11
N LEU A 250 23.35 -8.73 7.11
CA LEU A 250 23.17 -9.93 7.91
C LEU A 250 21.90 -9.82 8.81
N ILE A 251 21.71 -8.68 9.50
CA ILE A 251 20.54 -8.46 10.35
C ILE A 251 19.26 -8.51 9.47
N PHE A 252 19.27 -7.85 8.33
CA PHE A 252 18.17 -7.88 7.37
C PHE A 252 17.85 -9.30 6.92
N ALA A 253 18.88 -10.07 6.52
CA ALA A 253 18.72 -11.46 6.10
C ALA A 253 18.14 -12.36 7.22
N VAL A 254 18.60 -12.15 8.46
CA VAL A 254 18.07 -12.89 9.63
C VAL A 254 16.61 -12.54 9.88
N VAL A 255 16.25 -11.27 9.87
CA VAL A 255 14.85 -10.84 10.09
C VAL A 255 13.94 -11.40 8.98
N VAL A 256 14.33 -11.26 7.72
CA VAL A 256 13.56 -11.80 6.58
C VAL A 256 13.45 -13.32 6.65
N PHE A 257 14.54 -14.00 7.01
CA PHE A 257 14.51 -15.46 7.22
C PHE A 257 13.50 -15.84 8.31
N LEU A 258 13.52 -15.17 9.46
CA LEU A 258 12.58 -15.43 10.55
C LEU A 258 11.12 -15.12 10.15
N TRP A 259 10.88 -14.13 9.31
CA TRP A 259 9.53 -13.83 8.77
C TRP A 259 9.05 -14.92 7.80
N ILE A 260 9.90 -15.37 6.86
CA ILE A 260 9.53 -16.41 5.88
C ILE A 260 9.27 -17.77 6.58
N PHE A 261 10.05 -18.07 7.62
CA PHE A 261 9.94 -19.31 8.38
C PHE A 261 9.19 -19.12 9.71
N SER A 262 8.34 -18.07 9.82
CA SER A 262 7.60 -17.75 11.04
C SER A 262 6.81 -18.96 11.57
N GLY A 263 6.02 -19.63 10.74
CA GLY A 263 5.18 -20.74 11.15
C GLY A 263 5.94 -21.90 11.82
N PRO A 264 6.94 -22.54 11.17
CA PRO A 264 7.74 -23.59 11.79
C PRO A 264 8.48 -23.14 13.07
N ILE A 265 9.04 -21.93 13.06
CA ILE A 265 9.84 -21.41 14.18
C ILE A 265 8.94 -21.08 15.36
N SER A 266 7.81 -20.39 15.14
CA SER A 266 6.86 -20.02 16.18
C SER A 266 6.28 -21.26 16.88
N SER A 267 5.92 -22.29 16.11
CA SER A 267 5.43 -23.56 16.65
C SER A 267 6.50 -24.27 17.50
N TRP A 268 7.77 -24.21 17.10
CA TRP A 268 8.87 -24.82 17.85
C TRP A 268 9.16 -24.09 19.17
N ILE A 269 8.99 -22.76 19.20
CA ILE A 269 9.20 -21.93 20.40
C ILE A 269 7.96 -21.86 21.29
N GLY A 270 6.78 -22.30 20.77
CA GLY A 270 5.51 -22.25 21.50
C GLY A 270 4.86 -20.85 21.48
N ILE A 271 5.08 -20.07 20.43
CA ILE A 271 4.44 -18.76 20.18
C ILE A 271 3.41 -18.96 19.08
N ASP A 272 2.13 -18.97 19.43
CA ASP A 272 1.07 -19.37 18.50
C ASP A 272 0.72 -18.33 17.44
N LYS A 273 0.88 -17.03 17.73
CA LYS A 273 0.48 -15.94 16.83
C LYS A 273 1.44 -14.74 16.88
N GLU A 274 1.45 -13.96 15.79
CA GLU A 274 2.09 -12.64 15.72
C GLU A 274 3.61 -12.66 15.98
N PHE A 275 4.24 -13.80 15.75
CA PHE A 275 5.68 -13.98 15.90
C PHE A 275 6.48 -13.01 15.02
N ASP A 276 5.99 -12.69 13.84
CA ASP A 276 6.58 -11.76 12.89
C ASP A 276 6.72 -10.33 13.47
N SER A 277 5.76 -9.88 14.29
CA SER A 277 5.83 -8.60 14.99
C SER A 277 6.92 -8.60 16.06
N LEU A 278 7.11 -9.71 16.79
CA LEU A 278 8.23 -9.85 17.72
C LEU A 278 9.58 -9.87 16.99
N VAL A 279 9.66 -10.52 15.84
CA VAL A 279 10.85 -10.51 14.98
C VAL A 279 11.18 -9.10 14.50
N ALA A 280 10.18 -8.30 14.16
CA ALA A 280 10.36 -6.89 13.80
C ALA A 280 10.96 -6.06 14.94
N VAL A 281 10.43 -6.23 16.16
CA VAL A 281 10.97 -5.58 17.36
C VAL A 281 12.40 -6.05 17.65
N LEU A 282 12.67 -7.36 17.53
CA LEU A 282 14.02 -7.90 17.64
C LEU A 282 14.95 -7.26 16.61
N GLY A 283 14.51 -7.07 15.37
CA GLY A 283 15.25 -6.37 14.32
C GLY A 283 15.69 -4.97 14.76
N ILE A 284 14.77 -4.17 15.32
CA ILE A 284 15.08 -2.84 15.85
C ILE A 284 16.17 -2.93 16.94
N VAL A 285 16.01 -3.85 17.89
CA VAL A 285 16.97 -4.03 18.98
C VAL A 285 18.35 -4.40 18.47
N LEU A 286 18.43 -5.35 17.51
CA LEU A 286 19.70 -5.76 16.91
C LEU A 286 20.38 -4.61 16.15
N LEU A 287 19.63 -3.85 15.35
CA LEU A 287 20.16 -2.69 14.61
C LEU A 287 20.80 -1.66 15.54
N VAL A 288 20.15 -1.34 16.64
CA VAL A 288 20.65 -0.37 17.66
C VAL A 288 21.80 -0.99 18.47
N TYR A 289 21.67 -2.24 18.92
CA TYR A 289 22.71 -2.94 19.71
C TYR A 289 24.03 -3.04 18.94
N PHE A 290 23.99 -3.38 17.65
CA PHE A 290 25.16 -3.44 16.79
C PHE A 290 25.61 -2.08 16.26
N ARG A 291 24.99 -0.99 16.73
CA ARG A 291 25.33 0.41 16.39
C ARG A 291 25.32 0.68 14.88
N THR A 292 24.43 0.03 14.13
CA THR A 292 24.25 0.29 12.71
C THR A 292 23.43 1.56 12.48
N ILE A 293 22.50 1.83 13.41
CA ILE A 293 21.67 3.03 13.40
C ILE A 293 21.36 3.45 14.85
N GLU A 294 21.11 4.74 15.06
CA GLU A 294 20.65 5.25 16.36
C GLU A 294 19.11 5.29 16.42
N TRP A 295 18.55 5.12 17.61
CA TRP A 295 17.10 5.23 17.81
C TRP A 295 16.52 6.56 17.29
N LYS A 296 17.26 7.66 17.46
CA LYS A 296 16.85 8.98 16.99
C LYS A 296 16.70 9.03 15.47
N GLU A 297 17.55 8.33 14.74
CA GLU A 297 17.50 8.24 13.29
C GLU A 297 16.30 7.38 12.84
N ILE A 298 16.07 6.23 13.49
CA ILE A 298 14.87 5.39 13.27
C ILE A 298 13.62 6.22 13.50
N SER A 299 13.53 6.89 14.66
CA SER A 299 12.37 7.71 15.02
C SER A 299 12.10 8.85 14.03
N ARG A 300 13.14 9.45 13.46
CA ARG A 300 13.02 10.51 12.45
C ARG A 300 12.58 9.97 11.09
N PHE A 301 13.01 8.78 10.72
CA PHE A 301 12.66 8.15 9.44
C PHE A 301 11.28 7.49 9.47
N THR A 302 10.80 7.11 10.65
CA THR A 302 9.51 6.48 10.84
C THR A 302 8.38 7.43 10.49
N ASP A 303 7.45 6.99 9.64
CA ASP A 303 6.20 7.69 9.38
C ASP A 303 5.19 7.37 10.49
N TRP A 304 5.27 8.14 11.58
CA TRP A 304 4.35 8.03 12.72
C TRP A 304 2.89 8.26 12.32
N GLY A 305 2.67 9.08 11.28
CA GLY A 305 1.32 9.33 10.78
C GLY A 305 0.68 8.06 10.23
N VAL A 306 1.43 7.24 9.52
CA VAL A 306 0.97 5.95 9.01
C VAL A 306 0.66 4.98 10.16
N LEU A 307 1.53 4.91 11.19
CA LEU A 307 1.29 4.04 12.34
C LEU A 307 0.01 4.42 13.12
N LEU A 308 -0.22 5.72 13.31
CA LEU A 308 -1.46 6.22 13.92
C LEU A 308 -2.68 5.96 13.02
N LEU A 309 -2.52 6.09 11.71
CA LEU A 309 -3.58 5.79 10.76
C LEU A 309 -4.01 4.31 10.81
N PHE A 310 -3.07 3.39 11.02
CA PHE A 310 -3.41 1.97 11.25
C PHE A 310 -4.26 1.80 12.50
N GLY A 311 -3.85 2.36 13.62
CA GLY A 311 -4.62 2.27 14.87
C GLY A 311 -6.04 2.80 14.72
N GLY A 312 -6.21 3.96 14.07
CA GLY A 312 -7.52 4.55 13.79
C GLY A 312 -8.34 3.74 12.79
N GLY A 313 -7.70 3.18 11.75
CA GLY A 313 -8.35 2.30 10.78
C GLY A 313 -8.88 1.03 11.40
N LEU A 314 -8.06 0.36 12.23
CA LEU A 314 -8.46 -0.85 12.95
C LEU A 314 -9.57 -0.56 13.99
N ALA A 315 -9.50 0.58 14.68
CA ALA A 315 -10.57 1.00 15.58
C ALA A 315 -11.88 1.27 14.82
N LEU A 316 -11.79 1.86 13.61
CA LEU A 316 -12.95 2.07 12.73
C LEU A 316 -13.52 0.73 12.23
N SER A 317 -12.67 -0.20 11.81
CA SER A 317 -13.06 -1.56 11.38
C SER A 317 -13.82 -2.29 12.50
N ALA A 318 -13.26 -2.31 13.71
CA ALA A 318 -13.90 -2.91 14.87
C ALA A 318 -15.26 -2.24 15.19
N MET A 319 -15.32 -0.92 15.17
CA MET A 319 -16.57 -0.17 15.37
C MET A 319 -17.63 -0.52 14.32
N LEU A 320 -17.27 -0.60 13.04
CA LEU A 320 -18.19 -0.99 11.97
C LEU A 320 -18.76 -2.39 12.17
N SER A 321 -17.94 -3.32 12.64
CA SER A 321 -18.37 -4.68 12.96
C SER A 321 -19.29 -4.72 14.19
N GLU A 322 -18.88 -4.08 15.31
CA GLU A 322 -19.66 -4.08 16.56
C GLU A 322 -21.02 -3.38 16.43
N THR A 323 -21.11 -2.35 15.59
CA THR A 323 -22.38 -1.62 15.36
C THR A 323 -23.27 -2.27 14.32
N GLY A 324 -22.78 -3.26 13.56
CA GLY A 324 -23.48 -3.83 12.41
C GLY A 324 -23.50 -2.91 11.17
N ALA A 325 -22.78 -1.80 11.20
CA ALA A 325 -22.74 -0.86 10.07
C ALA A 325 -22.07 -1.47 8.82
N SER A 326 -21.04 -2.33 8.99
CA SER A 326 -20.45 -3.07 7.88
C SER A 326 -21.44 -4.01 7.21
N GLN A 327 -22.27 -4.71 8.00
CA GLN A 327 -23.30 -5.60 7.47
C GLN A 327 -24.39 -4.82 6.72
N PHE A 328 -24.84 -3.70 7.27
CA PHE A 328 -25.83 -2.84 6.60
C PHE A 328 -25.34 -2.36 5.23
N LEU A 329 -24.09 -1.93 5.13
CA LEU A 329 -23.47 -1.53 3.85
C LEU A 329 -23.30 -2.71 2.90
N ALA A 330 -22.92 -3.86 3.42
CA ALA A 330 -22.81 -5.11 2.66
C ALA A 330 -24.15 -5.51 2.04
N ASP A 331 -25.26 -5.40 2.79
CA ASP A 331 -26.61 -5.69 2.30
C ASP A 331 -27.01 -4.74 1.15
N ILE A 332 -26.66 -3.45 1.23
CA ILE A 332 -26.89 -2.51 0.13
C ILE A 332 -26.15 -2.95 -1.13
N VAL A 333 -24.86 -3.27 -1.01
CA VAL A 333 -24.05 -3.71 -2.16
C VAL A 333 -24.58 -5.02 -2.73
N LYS A 334 -24.92 -5.98 -1.86
CA LYS A 334 -25.50 -7.26 -2.24
C LYS A 334 -26.80 -7.09 -3.04
N ASN A 335 -27.72 -6.27 -2.56
CA ASN A 335 -29.02 -6.04 -3.21
C ASN A 335 -28.87 -5.45 -4.63
N HIS A 336 -27.81 -4.69 -4.89
CA HIS A 336 -27.55 -4.12 -6.21
C HIS A 336 -26.79 -5.09 -7.14
N LEU A 337 -25.99 -5.99 -6.59
CA LEU A 337 -25.17 -6.94 -7.36
C LEU A 337 -25.74 -8.36 -7.37
N SER A 338 -26.79 -8.65 -6.58
CA SER A 338 -27.44 -9.96 -6.55
C SER A 338 -28.01 -10.29 -7.92
N GLY A 339 -27.74 -11.49 -8.41
CA GLY A 339 -28.19 -11.99 -9.71
C GLY A 339 -27.15 -11.95 -10.84
N HIS A 340 -25.97 -11.33 -10.64
CA HIS A 340 -24.94 -11.21 -11.68
C HIS A 340 -23.80 -12.23 -11.56
N GLY A 341 -23.86 -13.14 -10.59
CA GLY A 341 -22.82 -14.15 -10.32
C GLY A 341 -21.61 -13.61 -9.56
N VAL A 342 -20.89 -14.53 -8.88
CA VAL A 342 -19.78 -14.21 -7.96
C VAL A 342 -18.63 -13.47 -8.66
N PHE A 343 -18.30 -13.84 -9.89
CA PHE A 343 -17.23 -13.17 -10.63
C PHE A 343 -17.51 -11.66 -10.82
N VAL A 344 -18.76 -11.30 -11.14
CA VAL A 344 -19.18 -9.89 -11.31
C VAL A 344 -19.15 -9.15 -9.99
N LEU A 345 -19.54 -9.81 -8.90
CA LEU A 345 -19.43 -9.25 -7.55
C LEU A 345 -17.99 -8.91 -7.20
N VAL A 346 -17.06 -9.86 -7.38
CA VAL A 346 -15.63 -9.64 -7.10
C VAL A 346 -15.06 -8.54 -7.99
N LEU A 347 -15.33 -8.59 -9.30
CA LEU A 347 -14.85 -7.59 -10.25
C LEU A 347 -15.39 -6.19 -9.92
N GLY A 348 -16.66 -6.07 -9.64
CA GLY A 348 -17.29 -4.81 -9.24
C GLY A 348 -16.69 -4.23 -7.97
N SER A 349 -16.46 -5.08 -6.97
CA SER A 349 -15.83 -4.71 -5.70
C SER A 349 -14.39 -4.22 -5.89
N VAL A 350 -13.59 -4.94 -6.67
CA VAL A 350 -12.21 -4.58 -7.02
C VAL A 350 -12.15 -3.27 -7.81
N LEU A 351 -12.98 -3.11 -8.83
CA LEU A 351 -13.02 -1.88 -9.62
C LEU A 351 -13.51 -0.68 -8.81
N LEU A 352 -14.45 -0.88 -7.89
CA LEU A 352 -14.89 0.16 -6.96
C LEU A 352 -13.73 0.59 -6.04
N ALA A 353 -12.97 -0.36 -5.50
CA ALA A 353 -11.80 -0.06 -4.67
C ALA A 353 -10.75 0.75 -5.46
N ILE A 354 -10.44 0.34 -6.68
CA ILE A 354 -9.53 1.06 -7.57
C ILE A 354 -10.05 2.47 -7.85
N LEU A 355 -11.35 2.62 -8.11
CA LEU A 355 -11.94 3.93 -8.38
C LEU A 355 -11.86 4.86 -7.18
N ILE A 356 -12.16 4.36 -5.99
CA ILE A 356 -12.11 5.15 -4.75
C ILE A 356 -10.66 5.58 -4.45
N THR A 357 -9.70 4.68 -4.58
CA THR A 357 -8.30 4.98 -4.27
C THR A 357 -7.65 5.98 -5.23
N GLU A 358 -8.22 6.20 -6.43
CA GLU A 358 -7.76 7.26 -7.33
C GLU A 358 -7.97 8.68 -6.78
N PHE A 359 -8.99 8.86 -5.93
CA PHE A 359 -9.36 10.15 -5.37
C PHE A 359 -9.06 10.28 -3.87
N ALA A 360 -8.68 9.18 -3.24
CA ALA A 360 -8.46 9.10 -1.80
C ALA A 360 -7.13 8.40 -1.48
N SER A 361 -6.64 8.59 -0.25
CA SER A 361 -5.48 7.85 0.24
C SER A 361 -5.72 6.33 0.18
N ASN A 362 -4.75 5.59 -0.38
CA ASN A 362 -4.80 4.12 -0.45
C ASN A 362 -5.07 3.49 0.92
N THR A 363 -4.42 4.02 1.96
CA THR A 363 -4.57 3.52 3.34
C THR A 363 -5.96 3.77 3.89
N ALA A 364 -6.51 4.97 3.68
CA ALA A 364 -7.88 5.30 4.09
C ALA A 364 -8.91 4.47 3.32
N SER A 365 -8.69 4.24 2.03
CA SER A 365 -9.54 3.38 1.20
C SER A 365 -9.59 1.95 1.74
N ALA A 366 -8.43 1.36 2.06
CA ALA A 366 -8.36 0.02 2.64
C ALA A 366 -9.07 -0.04 4.01
N ALA A 367 -8.80 0.93 4.90
CA ALA A 367 -9.40 0.98 6.24
C ALA A 367 -10.95 1.04 6.24
N ILE A 368 -11.52 1.64 5.21
CA ILE A 368 -12.98 1.74 5.06
C ILE A 368 -13.53 0.50 4.35
N MET A 369 -12.90 0.07 3.26
CA MET A 369 -13.49 -0.93 2.38
C MET A 369 -13.28 -2.36 2.85
N VAL A 370 -12.12 -2.69 3.42
CA VAL A 370 -11.82 -4.08 3.82
C VAL A 370 -12.87 -4.64 4.78
N PRO A 371 -13.25 -3.98 5.89
CA PRO A 371 -14.27 -4.52 6.80
C PRO A 371 -15.65 -4.63 6.18
N ILE A 372 -16.03 -3.74 5.27
CA ILE A 372 -17.31 -3.78 4.56
C ILE A 372 -17.37 -4.99 3.63
N PHE A 373 -16.30 -5.23 2.87
CA PHE A 373 -16.26 -6.33 1.91
C PHE A 373 -16.00 -7.69 2.58
N LEU A 374 -15.37 -7.71 3.76
CA LEU A 374 -15.31 -8.89 4.61
C LEU A 374 -16.72 -9.30 5.07
N ALA A 375 -17.51 -8.35 5.56
CA ALA A 375 -18.92 -8.59 5.93
C ALA A 375 -19.76 -9.04 4.74
N LEU A 376 -19.59 -8.42 3.56
CA LEU A 376 -20.27 -8.80 2.32
C LEU A 376 -19.95 -10.26 1.93
N GLY A 377 -18.71 -10.67 2.03
CA GLY A 377 -18.31 -12.05 1.75
C GLY A 377 -18.95 -13.05 2.70
N GLN A 378 -19.01 -12.73 4.01
CA GLN A 378 -19.69 -13.56 5.03
C GLN A 378 -21.18 -13.76 4.73
N ASP A 379 -21.87 -12.71 4.28
CA ASP A 379 -23.29 -12.76 4.03
C ASP A 379 -23.66 -13.48 2.72
N THR A 380 -22.81 -13.43 1.70
CA THR A 380 -23.10 -14.08 0.42
C THR A 380 -22.96 -15.59 0.45
N GLY A 381 -22.05 -16.13 1.27
CA GLY A 381 -21.76 -17.57 1.39
C GLY A 381 -21.32 -18.27 0.10
N GLN A 382 -21.17 -17.50 -0.99
CA GLN A 382 -20.84 -18.00 -2.33
C GLN A 382 -19.35 -17.88 -2.67
N PHE A 383 -18.60 -17.14 -1.86
CA PHE A 383 -17.18 -16.84 -2.07
C PHE A 383 -16.51 -16.64 -0.72
N PRO A 384 -15.25 -17.09 -0.52
CA PRO A 384 -14.56 -16.89 0.74
C PRO A 384 -14.50 -15.42 1.14
N PRO A 385 -15.01 -15.06 2.34
CA PRO A 385 -15.03 -13.65 2.79
C PRO A 385 -13.65 -12.99 2.78
N GLU A 386 -12.66 -13.76 3.22
CA GLU A 386 -11.28 -13.32 3.31
C GLU A 386 -10.70 -13.02 1.92
N ALA A 387 -11.07 -13.81 0.91
CA ALA A 387 -10.62 -13.62 -0.47
C ALA A 387 -11.17 -12.33 -1.08
N LEU A 388 -12.44 -11.99 -0.81
CA LEU A 388 -13.05 -10.75 -1.28
C LEU A 388 -12.40 -9.54 -0.61
N ALA A 389 -12.26 -9.57 0.70
CA ALA A 389 -11.62 -8.51 1.48
C ALA A 389 -10.16 -8.31 1.09
N LEU A 390 -9.42 -9.41 0.87
CA LEU A 390 -8.03 -9.40 0.41
C LEU A 390 -7.91 -8.77 -1.00
N ALA A 391 -8.78 -9.15 -1.93
CA ALA A 391 -8.80 -8.57 -3.28
C ALA A 391 -9.06 -7.05 -3.25
N VAL A 392 -9.99 -6.60 -2.43
CA VAL A 392 -10.32 -5.18 -2.23
C VAL A 392 -9.18 -4.42 -1.54
N GLY A 393 -8.57 -5.02 -0.52
CA GLY A 393 -7.42 -4.44 0.17
C GLY A 393 -6.21 -4.24 -0.75
N ILE A 394 -5.90 -5.23 -1.60
CA ILE A 394 -4.87 -5.12 -2.63
C ILE A 394 -5.25 -4.06 -3.67
N ALA A 395 -6.49 -4.06 -4.14
CA ALA A 395 -7.00 -3.10 -5.11
C ALA A 395 -6.91 -1.65 -4.62
N SER A 396 -7.01 -1.43 -3.30
CA SER A 396 -6.84 -0.11 -2.68
C SER A 396 -5.42 0.47 -2.84
N SER A 397 -4.44 -0.32 -3.26
CA SER A 397 -3.08 0.16 -3.60
C SER A 397 -2.89 0.49 -5.09
N MET A 398 -3.92 0.30 -5.94
CA MET A 398 -3.82 0.31 -7.40
C MET A 398 -4.39 1.59 -8.03
N GLY A 399 -3.91 2.75 -7.57
CA GLY A 399 -4.26 4.06 -8.14
C GLY A 399 -3.22 4.52 -9.17
N PHE A 400 -3.56 4.52 -10.47
CA PHE A 400 -2.61 4.81 -11.55
C PHE A 400 -2.99 5.99 -12.44
N MET A 401 -4.24 6.49 -12.37
CA MET A 401 -4.75 7.50 -13.30
C MET A 401 -4.35 8.92 -12.94
N LEU A 402 -4.38 9.24 -11.65
CA LEU A 402 -4.27 10.63 -11.19
C LEU A 402 -2.95 10.89 -10.45
N PRO A 403 -2.39 12.11 -10.61
CA PRO A 403 -1.22 12.51 -9.83
C PRO A 403 -1.47 12.45 -8.31
N VAL A 404 -2.69 12.77 -7.89
CA VAL A 404 -3.07 12.78 -6.47
C VAL A 404 -3.35 11.38 -5.92
N GLY A 405 -3.54 10.36 -6.77
CA GLY A 405 -3.88 9.00 -6.35
C GLY A 405 -2.79 8.36 -5.50
N THR A 406 -1.52 8.62 -5.80
CA THR A 406 -0.38 8.13 -5.01
C THR A 406 0.78 9.14 -5.00
N PRO A 407 1.58 9.21 -3.90
CA PRO A 407 2.79 10.05 -3.88
C PRO A 407 3.80 9.73 -5.00
N PRO A 408 4.05 8.47 -5.40
CA PRO A 408 4.83 8.15 -6.59
C PRO A 408 4.34 8.84 -7.86
N ASN A 409 3.02 8.83 -8.11
CA ASN A 409 2.43 9.50 -9.26
C ASN A 409 2.66 11.02 -9.21
N ALA A 410 2.50 11.63 -8.02
CA ALA A 410 2.74 13.06 -7.81
C ALA A 410 4.20 13.45 -8.08
N LEU A 411 5.17 12.63 -7.63
CA LEU A 411 6.59 12.85 -7.88
C LEU A 411 6.90 12.83 -9.39
N ILE A 412 6.38 11.86 -10.12
CA ILE A 412 6.58 11.76 -11.57
C ILE A 412 5.90 12.92 -12.29
N TYR A 413 4.66 13.25 -11.94
CA TYR A 413 3.95 14.38 -12.53
C TYR A 413 4.66 15.71 -12.26
N GLY A 414 5.23 15.87 -11.05
CA GLY A 414 6.01 17.04 -10.65
C GLY A 414 7.26 17.32 -11.49
N THR A 415 7.75 16.34 -12.26
CA THR A 415 8.86 16.55 -13.21
C THR A 415 8.49 17.43 -14.40
N GLY A 416 7.20 17.59 -14.70
CA GLY A 416 6.69 18.28 -15.87
C GLY A 416 6.91 17.55 -17.21
N LEU A 417 7.52 16.35 -17.20
CA LEU A 417 7.78 15.54 -18.40
C LEU A 417 6.62 14.61 -18.78
N VAL A 418 5.66 14.44 -17.90
CA VAL A 418 4.48 13.59 -18.12
C VAL A 418 3.21 14.44 -18.04
N GLU A 419 2.47 14.51 -19.13
CA GLU A 419 1.18 15.17 -19.16
C GLU A 419 0.12 14.39 -18.40
N GLN A 420 -0.76 15.08 -17.68
CA GLN A 420 -1.86 14.46 -16.94
C GLN A 420 -2.76 13.58 -17.85
N ARG A 421 -3.02 14.01 -19.07
CA ARG A 421 -3.80 13.22 -20.05
C ARG A 421 -3.14 11.89 -20.39
N THR A 422 -1.82 11.87 -20.49
CA THR A 422 -1.04 10.67 -20.75
C THR A 422 -1.12 9.71 -19.55
N MET A 423 -1.00 10.24 -18.33
CA MET A 423 -1.16 9.47 -17.10
C MET A 423 -2.57 8.88 -16.99
N ILE A 424 -3.62 9.68 -17.19
CA ILE A 424 -5.01 9.20 -17.16
C ILE A 424 -5.23 8.08 -18.19
N LYS A 425 -4.76 8.26 -19.44
CA LYS A 425 -4.95 7.25 -20.50
C LYS A 425 -4.24 5.95 -20.17
N ALA A 426 -3.00 6.01 -19.72
CA ALA A 426 -2.21 4.82 -19.40
C ALA A 426 -2.73 4.16 -18.10
N GLY A 427 -3.04 4.96 -17.09
CA GLY A 427 -3.56 4.50 -15.81
C GLY A 427 -4.93 3.86 -15.93
N LEU A 428 -5.85 4.41 -16.72
CA LEU A 428 -7.18 3.84 -16.91
C LEU A 428 -7.10 2.41 -17.51
N VAL A 429 -6.29 2.23 -18.53
CA VAL A 429 -6.10 0.89 -19.12
C VAL A 429 -5.45 -0.06 -18.12
N LEU A 430 -4.47 0.44 -17.37
CA LEU A 430 -3.80 -0.37 -16.35
C LEU A 430 -4.75 -0.73 -15.21
N ASN A 431 -5.58 0.19 -14.72
CA ASN A 431 -6.58 -0.06 -13.68
C ASN A 431 -7.54 -1.18 -14.09
N ILE A 432 -8.01 -1.17 -15.33
CA ILE A 432 -8.88 -2.23 -15.86
C ILE A 432 -8.14 -3.57 -15.90
N VAL A 433 -6.93 -3.61 -16.44
CA VAL A 433 -6.13 -4.84 -16.55
C VAL A 433 -5.80 -5.39 -15.17
N VAL A 434 -5.35 -4.54 -14.24
CA VAL A 434 -5.05 -4.92 -12.86
C VAL A 434 -6.31 -5.40 -12.14
N GLY A 435 -7.44 -4.71 -12.31
CA GLY A 435 -8.71 -5.13 -11.74
C GLY A 435 -9.15 -6.51 -12.21
N ILE A 436 -9.01 -6.81 -13.50
CA ILE A 436 -9.29 -8.14 -14.05
C ILE A 436 -8.32 -9.19 -13.49
N VAL A 437 -7.02 -8.90 -13.44
CA VAL A 437 -6.01 -9.84 -12.92
C VAL A 437 -6.27 -10.16 -11.45
N ILE A 438 -6.49 -9.13 -10.60
CA ILE A 438 -6.80 -9.33 -9.18
C ILE A 438 -8.07 -10.18 -9.04
N THR A 439 -9.12 -9.88 -9.81
CA THR A 439 -10.38 -10.64 -9.79
C THR A 439 -10.18 -12.10 -10.19
N VAL A 440 -9.43 -12.36 -11.26
CA VAL A 440 -9.14 -13.72 -11.72
C VAL A 440 -8.33 -14.48 -10.67
N VAL A 441 -7.29 -13.85 -10.10
CA VAL A 441 -6.48 -14.46 -9.05
C VAL A 441 -7.34 -14.74 -7.82
N ALA A 442 -8.14 -13.78 -7.37
CA ALA A 442 -9.03 -13.99 -6.23
C ALA A 442 -10.05 -15.11 -6.47
N TYR A 443 -10.64 -15.16 -7.67
CA TYR A 443 -11.69 -16.13 -8.00
C TYR A 443 -11.20 -17.58 -8.12
N PHE A 444 -9.95 -17.79 -8.59
CA PHE A 444 -9.45 -19.13 -8.88
C PHE A 444 -8.45 -19.66 -7.85
N PHE A 445 -7.83 -18.81 -7.04
CA PHE A 445 -6.73 -19.19 -6.14
C PHE A 445 -7.02 -18.96 -4.66
N PHE A 446 -8.10 -18.30 -4.34
CA PHE A 446 -8.62 -18.13 -2.97
C PHE A 446 -10.01 -18.75 -2.83
#